data_a481b07cd94e9b298e1134aa273cd97d
#
_entry.id   a481b07cd94e9b298e1134aa273cd97d
#
_cell.length_a   1.000
_cell.length_b   1.000
_cell.length_c   1.000
_cell.angle_alpha   90.00
_cell.angle_beta   90.00
_cell.angle_gamma   90.00
#
_symmetry.space_group_name_H-M   'P 1'
#
loop_
_entity.id
_entity.type
_entity.pdbx_description
1 polymer ?
#
loop_
_entity_poly.entity_id
_entity_poly.type
_entity_poly.pdbx_seq_one_letter_code
_entity_poly.pdbx_strand_id
1 'polypeptide(L)'
;FATEDREGLWQEMKSIVLFWIERGVRIFRVDNPHTKPVHFWQWLIREVQNEHPEVIFLSEAFTRPKMLKALAKAGFTQSYTYFTWRNFKGELIEYFTELTQSEAREYLRGNLFTNTPDILPPILQQGGRPAFKMRLVLAATLSSVYGIYNGFELCENTAIPGREEYLHSEKYEYKVWDWNRPGNIKDYIARINTIRKENAALHEYDNLRFYEASDDNILFYGKMTPDRANIVLVAVNLDPFQSHEAVIRVPIREFGIGPEQQYLVHELITDNKFLWKGEEQVIRLDPTVEPAAIFAITRWGYKDYDEP
;
A
#
# COMPACT_ATOMS: atom_id res chain seq x y z
N PHE A 1 -9.04 5.95 32.01
CA PHE A 1 -10.39 6.24 31.49
C PHE A 1 -11.50 5.75 32.44
N ALA A 2 -11.23 4.79 33.30
CA ALA A 2 -12.09 4.46 34.46
C ALA A 2 -11.64 5.27 35.66
N THR A 3 -12.00 6.55 35.72
CA THR A 3 -11.66 7.51 36.77
C THR A 3 -12.90 8.27 37.17
N GLU A 4 -12.91 8.78 38.42
CA GLU A 4 -14.01 9.62 38.93
C GLU A 4 -14.15 10.92 38.14
N ASP A 5 -13.02 11.52 37.69
CA ASP A 5 -13.00 12.69 36.83
C ASP A 5 -12.74 12.30 35.36
N ARG A 6 -13.61 11.46 34.81
CA ARG A 6 -13.52 11.03 33.40
C ARG A 6 -13.67 12.21 32.45
N GLU A 7 -14.57 13.13 32.74
CA GLU A 7 -14.87 14.27 31.86
C GLU A 7 -13.67 15.23 31.80
N GLY A 8 -13.09 15.60 32.95
CA GLY A 8 -11.89 16.41 32.99
C GLY A 8 -10.73 15.79 32.25
N LEU A 9 -10.50 14.48 32.40
CA LEU A 9 -9.47 13.76 31.64
C LEU A 9 -9.71 13.82 30.12
N TRP A 10 -10.95 13.64 29.69
CA TRP A 10 -11.24 13.68 28.24
C TRP A 10 -11.05 15.08 27.66
N GLN A 11 -11.47 16.13 28.39
CA GLN A 11 -11.25 17.52 27.97
C GLN A 11 -9.76 17.86 27.89
N GLU A 12 -8.96 17.38 28.85
CA GLU A 12 -7.51 17.59 28.83
C GLU A 12 -6.88 16.89 27.61
N MET A 13 -7.28 15.65 27.29
CA MET A 13 -6.79 14.96 26.09
C MET A 13 -7.18 15.70 24.80
N LYS A 14 -8.39 16.29 24.74
CA LYS A 14 -8.81 17.15 23.61
C LYS A 14 -7.92 18.39 23.54
N SER A 15 -7.63 19.03 24.66
CA SER A 15 -6.81 20.24 24.70
C SER A 15 -5.40 20.02 24.12
N ILE A 16 -4.80 18.85 24.38
CA ILE A 16 -3.51 18.46 23.81
C ILE A 16 -3.56 18.39 22.28
N VAL A 17 -4.62 17.79 21.71
CA VAL A 17 -4.80 17.73 20.26
C VAL A 17 -4.98 19.13 19.67
N LEU A 18 -5.83 19.96 20.27
CA LEU A 18 -6.06 21.36 19.84
C LEU A 18 -4.78 22.19 19.91
N PHE A 19 -3.99 22.03 20.97
CA PHE A 19 -2.69 22.69 21.11
C PHE A 19 -1.77 22.45 19.91
N TRP A 20 -1.73 21.22 19.38
CA TRP A 20 -0.93 20.89 18.21
C TRP A 20 -1.57 21.38 16.89
N ILE A 21 -2.90 21.39 16.83
CA ILE A 21 -3.63 21.94 15.67
C ILE A 21 -3.34 23.44 15.52
N GLU A 22 -3.35 24.20 16.62
CA GLU A 22 -2.99 25.62 16.64
C GLU A 22 -1.56 25.88 16.14
N ARG A 23 -0.67 24.88 16.28
CA ARG A 23 0.72 24.92 15.79
C ARG A 23 0.90 24.37 14.37
N GLY A 24 -0.20 24.09 13.69
CA GLY A 24 -0.19 23.66 12.29
C GLY A 24 -0.21 22.16 12.04
N VAL A 25 -0.27 21.32 13.08
CA VAL A 25 -0.44 19.86 12.89
C VAL A 25 -1.86 19.55 12.41
N ARG A 26 -1.98 18.75 11.35
CA ARG A 26 -3.26 18.35 10.76
C ARG A 26 -3.43 16.84 10.67
N ILE A 27 -2.37 16.06 10.88
CA ILE A 27 -2.40 14.60 10.79
C ILE A 27 -1.83 14.02 12.08
N PHE A 28 -2.61 13.21 12.77
CA PHE A 28 -2.24 12.56 14.02
C PHE A 28 -2.20 11.05 13.83
N ARG A 29 -1.03 10.45 13.99
CA ARG A 29 -0.89 9.00 14.15
C ARG A 29 -1.12 8.67 15.62
N VAL A 30 -2.09 7.83 15.88
CA VAL A 30 -2.48 7.41 17.23
C VAL A 30 -1.90 6.02 17.51
N ASP A 31 -0.99 5.97 18.46
CA ASP A 31 -0.35 4.76 18.96
C ASP A 31 -1.36 3.89 19.73
N ASN A 32 -1.48 2.64 19.36
CA ASN A 32 -2.27 1.62 20.05
C ASN A 32 -3.67 2.10 20.52
N PRO A 33 -4.53 2.67 19.64
CA PRO A 33 -5.83 3.22 20.05
C PRO A 33 -6.75 2.17 20.67
N HIS A 34 -6.56 0.90 20.36
CA HIS A 34 -7.35 -0.23 20.90
C HIS A 34 -7.12 -0.43 22.42
N THR A 35 -6.13 0.20 23.01
CA THR A 35 -5.89 0.19 24.46
C THR A 35 -6.75 1.18 25.24
N LYS A 36 -7.50 2.01 24.54
CA LYS A 36 -8.43 3.00 25.09
C LYS A 36 -9.87 2.69 24.67
N PRO A 37 -10.89 3.14 25.41
CA PRO A 37 -12.28 2.91 25.04
C PRO A 37 -12.63 3.49 23.66
N VAL A 38 -13.32 2.72 22.83
CA VAL A 38 -13.72 3.15 21.46
C VAL A 38 -14.57 4.42 21.52
N HIS A 39 -15.48 4.55 22.50
CA HIS A 39 -16.34 5.72 22.63
C HIS A 39 -15.58 6.99 23.01
N PHE A 40 -14.40 6.88 23.64
CA PHE A 40 -13.50 8.03 23.83
C PHE A 40 -13.00 8.55 22.48
N TRP A 41 -12.54 7.67 21.60
CA TRP A 41 -12.08 8.06 20.27
C TRP A 41 -13.20 8.64 19.41
N GLN A 42 -14.38 8.03 19.47
CA GLN A 42 -15.55 8.54 18.76
C GLN A 42 -15.90 9.97 19.18
N TRP A 43 -15.87 10.23 20.48
CA TRP A 43 -16.10 11.57 21.03
C TRP A 43 -14.97 12.53 20.61
N LEU A 44 -13.69 12.19 20.85
CA LEU A 44 -12.55 13.06 20.60
C LEU A 44 -12.46 13.46 19.12
N ILE A 45 -12.53 12.47 18.23
CA ILE A 45 -12.44 12.69 16.77
C ILE A 45 -13.58 13.60 16.30
N ARG A 46 -14.81 13.32 16.75
CA ARG A 46 -15.96 14.13 16.41
C ARG A 46 -15.85 15.57 16.91
N GLU A 47 -15.44 15.77 18.16
CA GLU A 47 -15.25 17.09 18.75
C GLU A 47 -14.20 17.90 17.99
N VAL A 48 -13.07 17.27 17.63
CA VAL A 48 -12.01 17.93 16.89
C VAL A 48 -12.47 18.25 15.45
N GLN A 49 -13.06 17.28 14.75
CA GLN A 49 -13.45 17.46 13.35
C GLN A 49 -14.67 18.36 13.14
N ASN A 50 -15.49 18.61 14.18
CA ASN A 50 -16.54 19.62 14.12
C ASN A 50 -15.96 21.04 13.97
N GLU A 51 -14.81 21.31 14.56
CA GLU A 51 -14.13 22.60 14.52
C GLU A 51 -13.02 22.63 13.42
N HIS A 52 -12.40 21.49 13.18
CA HIS A 52 -11.26 21.29 12.27
C HIS A 52 -11.49 20.09 11.33
N PRO A 53 -12.41 20.19 10.34
CA PRO A 53 -12.78 19.07 9.47
C PRO A 53 -11.62 18.53 8.60
N GLU A 54 -10.58 19.32 8.43
CA GLU A 54 -9.36 18.93 7.70
C GLU A 54 -8.43 17.99 8.48
N VAL A 55 -8.68 17.78 9.78
CA VAL A 55 -7.79 16.96 10.63
C VAL A 55 -8.00 15.48 10.39
N ILE A 56 -6.90 14.77 10.22
CA ILE A 56 -6.84 13.34 9.91
C ILE A 56 -6.30 12.58 11.13
N PHE A 57 -6.99 11.49 11.49
CA PHE A 57 -6.54 10.56 12.51
C PHE A 57 -6.19 9.22 11.89
N LEU A 58 -4.94 8.78 12.08
CA LEU A 58 -4.41 7.50 11.61
C LEU A 58 -4.34 6.54 12.81
N SER A 59 -5.00 5.40 12.69
CA SER A 59 -5.03 4.37 13.73
C SER A 59 -3.89 3.38 13.54
N GLU A 60 -2.95 3.31 14.48
CA GLU A 60 -2.03 2.19 14.54
C GLU A 60 -2.65 1.07 15.39
N ALA A 61 -3.57 0.33 14.78
CA ALA A 61 -4.37 -0.66 15.49
C ALA A 61 -4.04 -2.09 15.05
N PHE A 62 -2.89 -2.60 15.49
CA PHE A 62 -2.54 -4.03 15.34
C PHE A 62 -3.29 -4.86 16.39
N THR A 63 -4.58 -5.07 16.15
CA THR A 63 -5.51 -5.73 17.05
C THR A 63 -6.44 -6.67 16.31
N ARG A 64 -7.38 -7.32 17.01
CA ARG A 64 -8.34 -8.23 16.38
C ARG A 64 -9.25 -7.49 15.37
N PRO A 65 -9.68 -8.12 14.26
CA PRO A 65 -10.46 -7.48 13.20
C PRO A 65 -11.69 -6.73 13.69
N LYS A 66 -12.43 -7.27 14.66
CA LYS A 66 -13.60 -6.59 15.24
C LYS A 66 -13.28 -5.25 15.89
N MET A 67 -12.16 -5.19 16.60
CA MET A 67 -11.71 -3.95 17.27
C MET A 67 -11.21 -2.93 16.22
N LEU A 68 -10.44 -3.36 15.23
CA LEU A 68 -9.98 -2.51 14.13
C LEU A 68 -11.16 -1.90 13.39
N LYS A 69 -12.18 -2.70 13.04
CA LYS A 69 -13.42 -2.20 12.40
C LYS A 69 -14.20 -1.24 13.31
N ALA A 70 -14.24 -1.51 14.62
CA ALA A 70 -14.90 -0.60 15.58
C ALA A 70 -14.20 0.76 15.67
N LEU A 71 -12.88 0.79 15.66
CA LEU A 71 -12.10 2.02 15.63
C LEU A 71 -12.30 2.80 14.33
N ALA A 72 -12.32 2.12 13.17
CA ALA A 72 -12.62 2.76 11.90
C ALA A 72 -14.03 3.41 11.90
N LYS A 73 -15.04 2.70 12.43
CA LYS A 73 -16.42 3.24 12.59
C LYS A 73 -16.49 4.36 13.64
N ALA A 74 -15.54 4.45 14.57
CA ALA A 74 -15.46 5.55 15.53
C ALA A 74 -14.96 6.87 14.93
N GLY A 75 -14.45 6.85 13.68
CA GLY A 75 -14.05 8.06 12.94
C GLY A 75 -12.58 8.13 12.55
N PHE A 76 -11.78 7.11 12.83
CA PHE A 76 -10.41 7.08 12.31
C PHE A 76 -10.43 7.12 10.78
N THR A 77 -9.70 8.06 10.21
CA THR A 77 -9.68 8.30 8.75
C THR A 77 -9.02 7.15 8.00
N GLN A 78 -7.96 6.60 8.57
CA GLN A 78 -7.20 5.47 8.04
C GLN A 78 -6.70 4.59 9.18
N SER A 79 -6.40 3.33 8.86
CA SER A 79 -5.79 2.40 9.79
C SER A 79 -4.59 1.71 9.16
N TYR A 80 -3.56 1.44 9.96
CA TYR A 80 -2.56 0.44 9.61
C TYR A 80 -3.25 -0.91 9.45
N THR A 81 -2.65 -1.79 8.67
CA THR A 81 -3.30 -3.02 8.20
C THR A 81 -2.45 -4.25 8.50
N TYR A 82 -3.04 -5.43 8.32
CA TYR A 82 -2.30 -6.70 8.40
C TYR A 82 -1.46 -6.99 7.15
N PHE A 83 -1.37 -6.08 6.20
CA PHE A 83 -0.51 -6.18 5.02
C PHE A 83 0.91 -6.62 5.40
N THR A 84 1.45 -6.09 6.47
CA THR A 84 2.81 -6.39 6.96
C THR A 84 3.10 -7.91 7.04
N TRP A 85 2.09 -8.72 7.38
CA TRP A 85 2.21 -10.18 7.53
C TRP A 85 1.54 -11.00 6.42
N ARG A 86 1.01 -10.35 5.39
CA ARG A 86 0.43 -11.04 4.24
C ARG A 86 1.48 -11.17 3.14
N ASN A 87 1.98 -12.38 2.91
CA ASN A 87 3.09 -12.65 1.99
C ASN A 87 2.71 -13.60 0.85
N PHE A 88 1.63 -14.40 1.00
CA PHE A 88 1.21 -15.35 0.00
C PHE A 88 0.03 -14.87 -0.84
N LYS A 89 -0.04 -15.32 -2.09
CA LYS A 89 -1.06 -14.92 -3.08
C LYS A 89 -2.48 -15.02 -2.51
N GLY A 90 -2.84 -16.17 -1.94
CA GLY A 90 -4.19 -16.38 -1.38
C GLY A 90 -4.52 -15.40 -0.25
N GLU A 91 -3.59 -15.17 0.68
CA GLU A 91 -3.77 -14.25 1.80
C GLU A 91 -3.94 -12.79 1.35
N LEU A 92 -3.17 -12.38 0.33
CA LEU A 92 -3.26 -11.02 -0.23
C LEU A 92 -4.59 -10.84 -0.94
N ILE A 93 -5.01 -11.80 -1.78
CA ILE A 93 -6.29 -11.74 -2.49
C ILE A 93 -7.45 -11.67 -1.50
N GLU A 94 -7.50 -12.58 -0.52
CA GLU A 94 -8.56 -12.61 0.50
C GLU A 94 -8.63 -11.27 1.25
N TYR A 95 -7.50 -10.83 1.78
CA TYR A 95 -7.44 -9.63 2.62
C TYR A 95 -7.82 -8.36 1.86
N PHE A 96 -7.26 -8.15 0.68
CA PHE A 96 -7.58 -6.95 -0.11
C PHE A 96 -8.95 -6.99 -0.75
N THR A 97 -9.50 -8.17 -1.05
CA THR A 97 -10.92 -8.30 -1.44
C THR A 97 -11.82 -7.90 -0.29
N GLU A 98 -11.54 -8.33 0.95
CA GLU A 98 -12.28 -7.87 2.13
C GLU A 98 -12.23 -6.34 2.25
N LEU A 99 -11.04 -5.74 2.17
CA LEU A 99 -10.86 -4.30 2.36
C LEU A 99 -11.53 -3.44 1.27
N THR A 100 -11.52 -3.88 0.01
CA THR A 100 -11.88 -3.04 -1.14
C THR A 100 -13.21 -3.40 -1.78
N GLN A 101 -13.79 -4.58 -1.48
CA GLN A 101 -15.01 -5.08 -2.14
C GLN A 101 -16.12 -5.46 -1.15
N SER A 102 -15.82 -5.56 0.17
CA SER A 102 -16.86 -5.78 1.19
C SER A 102 -17.40 -4.46 1.72
N GLU A 103 -18.32 -4.54 2.70
CA GLU A 103 -18.82 -3.36 3.43
C GLU A 103 -17.71 -2.55 4.11
N ALA A 104 -16.54 -3.17 4.34
CA ALA A 104 -15.40 -2.51 4.98
C ALA A 104 -14.92 -1.29 4.18
N ARG A 105 -15.03 -1.30 2.87
CA ARG A 105 -14.66 -0.18 1.99
C ARG A 105 -15.37 1.14 2.32
N GLU A 106 -16.55 1.08 2.95
CA GLU A 106 -17.34 2.26 3.28
C GLU A 106 -16.80 3.04 4.49
N TYR A 107 -16.07 2.36 5.40
CA TYR A 107 -15.62 2.97 6.64
C TYR A 107 -14.15 2.73 7.00
N LEU A 108 -13.46 1.80 6.33
CA LEU A 108 -12.07 1.45 6.61
C LEU A 108 -11.19 1.74 5.40
N ARG A 109 -10.20 2.59 5.57
CA ARG A 109 -9.15 2.86 4.59
C ARG A 109 -7.83 2.29 5.09
N GLY A 110 -7.27 1.35 4.33
CA GLY A 110 -6.01 0.71 4.66
C GLY A 110 -4.81 1.57 4.31
N ASN A 111 -3.96 1.84 5.29
CA ASN A 111 -2.63 2.39 5.10
C ASN A 111 -1.63 1.24 5.13
N LEU A 112 -0.87 1.06 4.05
CA LEU A 112 0.03 -0.07 3.89
C LEU A 112 1.46 0.33 4.27
N PHE A 113 1.91 -0.13 5.43
CA PHE A 113 3.32 0.02 5.79
C PHE A 113 4.11 -1.23 5.44
N THR A 114 5.24 -1.04 4.76
CA THR A 114 6.19 -2.12 4.46
C THR A 114 6.93 -2.59 5.71
N ASN A 115 7.22 -1.65 6.59
CA ASN A 115 7.88 -1.81 7.87
C ASN A 115 7.47 -0.65 8.80
N THR A 116 7.70 -0.78 10.09
CA THR A 116 7.44 0.29 11.07
C THR A 116 8.63 0.41 12.03
N PRO A 117 8.70 1.42 12.90
CA PRO A 117 9.72 1.49 13.96
C PRO A 117 9.79 0.24 14.85
N ASP A 118 8.66 -0.48 14.98
CA ASP A 118 8.52 -1.65 15.85
C ASP A 118 8.49 -2.98 15.09
N ILE A 119 8.36 -2.94 13.74
CA ILE A 119 8.11 -4.14 12.95
C ILE A 119 9.02 -4.18 11.72
N LEU A 120 9.97 -5.10 11.76
CA LEU A 120 10.73 -5.59 10.61
C LEU A 120 10.27 -7.01 10.28
N PRO A 121 9.35 -7.20 9.32
CA PRO A 121 8.75 -8.50 9.07
C PRO A 121 9.77 -9.51 8.53
N PRO A 122 9.59 -10.83 8.80
CA PRO A 122 10.53 -11.88 8.40
C PRO A 122 10.89 -11.88 6.91
N ILE A 123 9.94 -11.53 6.05
CA ILE A 123 10.18 -11.46 4.61
C ILE A 123 11.26 -10.42 4.25
N LEU A 124 11.33 -9.29 4.95
CA LEU A 124 12.36 -8.28 4.76
C LEU A 124 13.68 -8.70 5.41
N GLN A 125 13.63 -9.38 6.57
CA GLN A 125 14.83 -9.88 7.24
C GLN A 125 15.61 -10.86 6.35
N GLN A 126 14.89 -11.74 5.62
CA GLN A 126 15.46 -12.88 4.91
C GLN A 126 15.62 -12.63 3.40
N GLY A 127 14.66 -11.94 2.77
CA GLY A 127 14.58 -11.80 1.33
C GLY A 127 15.45 -10.69 0.74
N GLY A 128 16.15 -9.92 1.57
CA GLY A 128 17.08 -8.89 1.14
C GLY A 128 16.47 -7.87 0.17
N ARG A 129 17.29 -7.24 -0.65
CA ARG A 129 16.90 -6.19 -1.61
C ARG A 129 15.69 -6.57 -2.51
N PRO A 130 15.59 -7.80 -3.06
CA PRO A 130 14.40 -8.22 -3.82
C PRO A 130 13.10 -8.10 -3.03
N ALA A 131 13.08 -8.53 -1.76
CA ALA A 131 11.91 -8.42 -0.89
C ALA A 131 11.53 -6.96 -0.62
N PHE A 132 12.49 -6.07 -0.42
CA PHE A 132 12.22 -4.64 -0.27
C PHE A 132 11.56 -4.04 -1.50
N LYS A 133 12.07 -4.33 -2.71
CA LYS A 133 11.45 -3.90 -3.98
C LYS A 133 10.04 -4.46 -4.14
N MET A 134 9.86 -5.76 -3.94
CA MET A 134 8.57 -6.46 -4.00
C MET A 134 7.55 -5.83 -3.05
N ARG A 135 7.90 -5.68 -1.76
CA ARG A 135 6.99 -5.12 -0.75
C ARG A 135 6.65 -3.67 -1.03
N LEU A 136 7.59 -2.89 -1.57
CA LEU A 136 7.32 -1.53 -1.99
C LEU A 136 6.26 -1.46 -3.09
N VAL A 137 6.42 -2.26 -4.16
CA VAL A 137 5.44 -2.28 -5.26
C VAL A 137 4.06 -2.68 -4.75
N LEU A 138 3.96 -3.74 -3.94
CA LEU A 138 2.70 -4.17 -3.34
C LEU A 138 2.07 -3.05 -2.51
N ALA A 139 2.82 -2.43 -1.60
CA ALA A 139 2.32 -1.36 -0.74
C ALA A 139 1.87 -0.15 -1.56
N ALA A 140 2.67 0.22 -2.56
CA ALA A 140 2.45 1.40 -3.38
C ALA A 140 1.29 1.27 -4.37
N THR A 141 0.86 0.07 -4.74
CA THR A 141 -0.13 -0.14 -5.82
C THR A 141 -1.41 -0.85 -5.37
N LEU A 142 -1.42 -1.60 -4.26
CA LEU A 142 -2.62 -2.24 -3.73
C LEU A 142 -3.57 -1.27 -3.01
N SER A 143 -3.04 -0.18 -2.43
CA SER A 143 -3.85 0.84 -1.76
C SER A 143 -3.54 2.24 -2.29
N SER A 144 -4.45 3.17 -2.00
CA SER A 144 -4.25 4.60 -2.29
C SER A 144 -3.21 5.27 -1.36
N VAL A 145 -2.89 4.66 -0.22
CA VAL A 145 -1.95 5.20 0.76
C VAL A 145 -1.00 4.11 1.25
N TYR A 146 0.28 4.43 1.27
CA TYR A 146 1.30 3.57 1.85
C TYR A 146 2.36 4.39 2.59
N GLY A 147 3.14 3.71 3.42
CA GLY A 147 4.29 4.28 4.11
C GLY A 147 5.47 3.33 4.19
N ILE A 148 6.64 3.91 4.36
CA ILE A 148 7.89 3.23 4.69
C ILE A 148 8.46 3.84 5.96
N TYR A 149 9.12 3.02 6.77
CA TYR A 149 9.91 3.50 7.89
C TYR A 149 11.36 3.74 7.46
N ASN A 150 12.00 4.71 8.08
CA ASN A 150 13.38 5.13 7.82
C ASN A 150 14.37 3.95 7.78
N GLY A 151 15.26 3.94 6.78
CA GLY A 151 16.19 2.84 6.50
C GLY A 151 15.63 1.79 5.54
N PHE A 152 14.34 1.82 5.21
CA PHE A 152 13.76 0.95 4.17
C PHE A 152 14.44 1.17 2.82
N GLU A 153 14.68 2.42 2.45
CA GLU A 153 15.38 2.84 1.24
C GLU A 153 16.82 2.35 1.15
N LEU A 154 17.40 1.98 2.29
CA LEU A 154 18.73 1.39 2.40
C LEU A 154 18.69 -0.14 2.51
N CYS A 155 17.52 -0.75 2.41
CA CYS A 155 17.30 -2.17 2.66
C CYS A 155 17.82 -2.62 4.04
N GLU A 156 17.58 -1.80 5.08
CA GLU A 156 17.97 -2.17 6.44
C GLU A 156 17.14 -3.35 6.92
N ASN A 157 17.81 -4.48 7.15
CA ASN A 157 17.17 -5.75 7.48
C ASN A 157 17.73 -6.44 8.72
N THR A 158 18.51 -5.74 9.52
CA THR A 158 19.13 -6.31 10.72
C THR A 158 18.14 -6.33 11.87
N ALA A 159 17.68 -7.52 12.24
CA ALA A 159 16.73 -7.74 13.32
C ALA A 159 17.40 -8.19 14.61
N ILE A 160 16.74 -7.99 15.74
CA ILE A 160 17.03 -8.71 16.97
C ILE A 160 16.76 -10.21 16.72
N PRO A 161 17.68 -11.12 17.04
CA PRO A 161 17.51 -12.55 16.80
C PRO A 161 16.17 -13.09 17.35
N GLY A 162 15.37 -13.69 16.45
CA GLY A 162 14.07 -14.28 16.79
C GLY A 162 12.94 -13.28 17.04
N ARG A 163 13.13 -12.01 16.70
CA ARG A 163 12.10 -10.96 16.82
C ARG A 163 11.86 -10.23 15.50
N GLU A 164 10.73 -9.56 15.41
CA GLU A 164 10.39 -8.65 14.32
C GLU A 164 10.80 -7.20 14.64
N GLU A 165 11.78 -7.00 15.50
CA GLU A 165 12.30 -5.70 15.91
C GLU A 165 13.66 -5.45 15.29
N TYR A 166 13.93 -4.18 14.94
CA TYR A 166 15.25 -3.76 14.47
C TYR A 166 16.29 -3.86 15.57
N LEU A 167 17.44 -4.47 15.25
CA LEU A 167 18.64 -4.32 16.05
C LEU A 167 19.15 -2.88 15.91
N HIS A 168 19.48 -2.23 17.01
CA HIS A 168 19.89 -0.81 17.03
C HIS A 168 18.81 0.12 16.42
N SER A 169 17.59 0.00 16.89
CA SER A 169 16.46 0.83 16.45
C SER A 169 16.67 2.30 16.82
N GLU A 170 16.39 3.22 15.88
CA GLU A 170 16.37 4.67 16.13
C GLU A 170 15.39 5.09 17.23
N LYS A 171 14.46 4.20 17.60
CA LYS A 171 13.57 4.38 18.73
C LYS A 171 14.33 4.52 20.06
N TYR A 172 15.52 3.92 20.15
CA TYR A 172 16.33 3.84 21.38
C TYR A 172 17.75 4.35 21.20
N GLU A 173 18.25 4.44 19.97
CA GLU A 173 19.64 4.77 19.68
C GLU A 173 19.73 5.86 18.60
N TYR A 174 20.70 6.74 18.75
CA TYR A 174 21.01 7.69 17.68
C TYR A 174 21.75 6.95 16.54
N LYS A 175 21.21 6.99 15.32
CA LYS A 175 21.73 6.28 14.16
C LYS A 175 22.19 7.26 13.08
N VAL A 176 23.39 7.06 12.58
CA VAL A 176 23.93 7.78 11.43
C VAL A 176 23.82 6.88 10.20
N TRP A 177 23.13 7.34 9.17
CA TRP A 177 22.85 6.59 7.95
C TRP A 177 23.85 6.94 6.85
N ASP A 178 24.45 5.91 6.21
CA ASP A 178 25.10 6.06 4.92
C ASP A 178 24.04 5.98 3.80
N TRP A 179 23.52 7.14 3.42
CA TRP A 179 22.52 7.27 2.39
C TRP A 179 22.98 6.86 0.98
N ASN A 180 24.29 6.68 0.79
CA ASN A 180 24.88 6.26 -0.48
C ASN A 180 25.38 4.82 -0.46
N ARG A 181 25.06 4.08 0.60
CA ARG A 181 25.45 2.68 0.72
C ARG A 181 25.03 1.89 -0.53
N PRO A 182 25.92 1.02 -1.08
CA PRO A 182 25.60 0.19 -2.24
C PRO A 182 24.39 -0.71 -2.00
N GLY A 183 23.59 -0.93 -3.04
CA GLY A 183 22.38 -1.77 -2.96
C GLY A 183 21.16 -1.07 -2.39
N ASN A 184 21.22 0.23 -2.08
CA ASN A 184 20.03 1.00 -1.71
C ASN A 184 18.99 1.01 -2.86
N ILE A 185 17.73 1.35 -2.53
CA ILE A 185 16.62 1.40 -3.47
C ILE A 185 15.98 2.79 -3.57
N LYS A 186 16.70 3.86 -3.24
CA LYS A 186 16.17 5.23 -3.27
C LYS A 186 15.59 5.60 -4.64
N ASP A 187 16.35 5.34 -5.71
CA ASP A 187 15.92 5.66 -7.07
C ASP A 187 14.71 4.81 -7.50
N TYR A 188 14.65 3.57 -7.03
CA TYR A 188 13.52 2.70 -7.25
C TYR A 188 12.25 3.23 -6.55
N ILE A 189 12.38 3.68 -5.29
CA ILE A 189 11.29 4.33 -4.56
C ILE A 189 10.83 5.60 -5.29
N ALA A 190 11.77 6.42 -5.75
CA ALA A 190 11.47 7.63 -6.53
C ALA A 190 10.70 7.28 -7.81
N ARG A 191 11.12 6.23 -8.55
CA ARG A 191 10.42 5.76 -9.76
C ARG A 191 9.01 5.28 -9.44
N ILE A 192 8.82 4.45 -8.42
CA ILE A 192 7.49 3.97 -8.01
C ILE A 192 6.58 5.13 -7.60
N ASN A 193 7.10 6.13 -6.88
CA ASN A 193 6.35 7.33 -6.51
C ASN A 193 5.95 8.17 -7.73
N THR A 194 6.83 8.29 -8.73
CA THR A 194 6.52 8.95 -9.99
C THR A 194 5.40 8.22 -10.74
N ILE A 195 5.51 6.89 -10.86
CA ILE A 195 4.47 6.04 -11.46
C ILE A 195 3.11 6.27 -10.76
N ARG A 196 3.09 6.28 -9.43
CA ARG A 196 1.87 6.56 -8.66
C ARG A 196 1.30 7.93 -8.98
N LYS A 197 2.14 8.96 -8.98
CA LYS A 197 1.71 10.35 -9.21
C LYS A 197 1.10 10.54 -10.60
N GLU A 198 1.64 9.85 -11.61
CA GLU A 198 1.24 9.97 -13.01
C GLU A 198 0.05 9.09 -13.39
N ASN A 199 -0.34 8.13 -12.55
CA ASN A 199 -1.41 7.19 -12.83
C ASN A 199 -2.58 7.33 -11.84
N ALA A 200 -3.62 8.04 -12.25
CA ALA A 200 -4.81 8.32 -11.45
C ALA A 200 -5.51 7.04 -10.93
N ALA A 201 -5.47 5.95 -11.68
CA ALA A 201 -6.01 4.66 -11.25
C ALA A 201 -5.39 4.15 -9.94
N LEU A 202 -4.14 4.51 -9.64
CA LEU A 202 -3.46 4.12 -8.40
C LEU A 202 -3.86 4.99 -7.19
N HIS A 203 -4.57 6.10 -7.40
CA HIS A 203 -5.05 6.97 -6.33
C HIS A 203 -6.38 6.49 -5.73
N GLU A 204 -7.14 5.70 -6.50
CA GLU A 204 -8.40 5.15 -6.04
C GLU A 204 -8.20 3.99 -5.06
N TYR A 205 -9.13 3.79 -4.13
CA TYR A 205 -9.04 2.76 -3.11
C TYR A 205 -9.74 1.45 -3.51
N ASP A 206 -10.95 1.55 -4.04
CA ASP A 206 -11.88 0.43 -4.22
C ASP A 206 -11.97 -0.10 -5.66
N ASN A 207 -11.10 0.41 -6.55
CA ASN A 207 -11.02 -0.03 -7.95
C ASN A 207 -10.09 -1.24 -8.17
N LEU A 208 -9.57 -1.85 -7.10
CA LEU A 208 -8.66 -3.00 -7.17
C LEU A 208 -9.41 -4.26 -7.66
N ARG A 209 -8.81 -4.97 -8.63
CA ARG A 209 -9.28 -6.27 -9.13
C ARG A 209 -8.10 -7.22 -9.27
N PHE A 210 -8.29 -8.45 -8.79
CA PHE A 210 -7.31 -9.52 -8.97
C PHE A 210 -7.65 -10.33 -10.23
N TYR A 211 -6.62 -10.76 -10.94
CA TYR A 211 -6.73 -11.52 -12.17
C TYR A 211 -5.91 -12.80 -12.11
N GLU A 212 -6.15 -13.72 -13.04
CA GLU A 212 -5.52 -15.04 -13.08
C GLU A 212 -4.04 -14.92 -13.48
N ALA A 213 -3.20 -15.67 -12.77
CA ALA A 213 -1.83 -16.00 -13.13
C ALA A 213 -1.60 -17.49 -12.81
N SER A 214 -0.98 -18.23 -13.73
CA SER A 214 -0.82 -19.69 -13.65
C SER A 214 0.16 -20.15 -12.58
N ASP A 215 1.01 -19.28 -12.05
CA ASP A 215 1.95 -19.55 -10.96
C ASP A 215 1.45 -18.96 -9.64
N ASP A 216 1.54 -19.71 -8.55
CA ASP A 216 1.09 -19.28 -7.22
C ASP A 216 1.99 -18.23 -6.57
N ASN A 217 3.21 -18.07 -7.06
CA ASN A 217 4.12 -17.00 -6.63
C ASN A 217 3.94 -15.71 -7.43
N ILE A 218 3.15 -15.70 -8.49
CA ILE A 218 2.86 -14.48 -9.24
C ILE A 218 1.48 -13.94 -8.85
N LEU A 219 1.47 -12.80 -8.19
CA LEU A 219 0.24 -12.04 -7.93
C LEU A 219 0.00 -11.08 -9.10
N PHE A 220 -1.17 -11.20 -9.74
CA PHE A 220 -1.58 -10.35 -10.85
C PHE A 220 -2.88 -9.61 -10.53
N TYR A 221 -2.87 -8.29 -10.70
CA TYR A 221 -4.01 -7.43 -10.39
C TYR A 221 -3.97 -6.15 -11.22
N GLY A 222 -5.06 -5.41 -11.17
CA GLY A 222 -5.16 -4.14 -11.87
C GLY A 222 -6.06 -3.14 -11.17
N LYS A 223 -5.90 -1.89 -11.57
CA LYS A 223 -6.70 -0.74 -11.18
C LYS A 223 -6.99 0.09 -12.41
N MET A 224 -8.19 0.65 -12.46
CA MET A 224 -8.66 1.39 -13.63
C MET A 224 -9.53 2.56 -13.16
N THR A 225 -9.39 3.71 -13.82
CA THR A 225 -10.33 4.83 -13.62
C THR A 225 -11.73 4.49 -14.19
N PRO A 226 -12.81 5.05 -13.65
CA PRO A 226 -14.18 4.76 -14.12
C PRO A 226 -14.39 5.03 -15.62
N ASP A 227 -13.72 6.04 -16.16
CA ASP A 227 -13.75 6.41 -17.58
C ASP A 227 -12.83 5.55 -18.47
N ARG A 228 -12.04 4.64 -17.86
CA ARG A 228 -11.03 3.80 -18.51
C ARG A 228 -9.91 4.58 -19.20
N ALA A 229 -9.73 5.85 -18.86
CA ALA A 229 -8.66 6.66 -19.42
C ALA A 229 -7.27 6.26 -18.87
N ASN A 230 -7.24 5.70 -17.67
CA ASN A 230 -6.01 5.18 -17.09
C ASN A 230 -6.23 3.74 -16.57
N ILE A 231 -5.51 2.80 -17.16
CA ILE A 231 -5.56 1.36 -16.85
C ILE A 231 -4.16 0.92 -16.48
N VAL A 232 -4.00 0.41 -15.27
CA VAL A 232 -2.73 -0.08 -14.74
C VAL A 232 -2.90 -1.53 -14.30
N LEU A 233 -2.05 -2.40 -14.84
CA LEU A 233 -1.91 -3.79 -14.41
C LEU A 233 -0.58 -3.96 -13.69
N VAL A 234 -0.57 -4.79 -12.67
CA VAL A 234 0.63 -5.05 -11.85
C VAL A 234 0.81 -6.54 -11.70
N ALA A 235 2.02 -7.02 -11.99
CA ALA A 235 2.43 -8.38 -11.71
C ALA A 235 3.61 -8.36 -10.73
N VAL A 236 3.54 -9.17 -9.67
CA VAL A 236 4.58 -9.22 -8.63
C VAL A 236 4.95 -10.67 -8.36
N ASN A 237 6.24 -10.96 -8.42
CA ASN A 237 6.79 -12.21 -7.92
C ASN A 237 6.89 -12.11 -6.39
N LEU A 238 6.16 -12.97 -5.69
CA LEU A 238 6.10 -13.01 -4.22
C LEU A 238 7.24 -13.83 -3.59
N ASP A 239 8.03 -14.53 -4.41
CA ASP A 239 9.23 -15.25 -3.98
C ASP A 239 10.47 -14.38 -4.22
N PRO A 240 11.14 -13.87 -3.18
CA PRO A 240 12.32 -13.03 -3.35
C PRO A 240 13.57 -13.81 -3.73
N PHE A 241 13.51 -15.15 -3.84
CA PHE A 241 14.67 -16.03 -4.03
C PHE A 241 14.74 -16.65 -5.43
N GLN A 242 13.59 -16.88 -6.08
CA GLN A 242 13.54 -17.61 -7.35
C GLN A 242 12.78 -16.83 -8.43
N SER A 243 13.24 -17.02 -9.66
CA SER A 243 12.55 -16.51 -10.85
C SER A 243 11.31 -17.35 -11.14
N HIS A 244 10.20 -16.70 -11.40
CA HIS A 244 8.93 -17.35 -11.76
C HIS A 244 8.43 -16.87 -13.11
N GLU A 245 7.82 -17.79 -13.86
CA GLU A 245 7.16 -17.53 -15.14
C GLU A 245 5.70 -17.93 -15.03
N ALA A 246 4.81 -17.10 -15.53
CA ALA A 246 3.38 -17.37 -15.50
C ALA A 246 2.70 -16.92 -16.80
N VAL A 247 1.65 -17.63 -17.17
CA VAL A 247 0.62 -17.13 -18.07
C VAL A 247 -0.33 -16.26 -17.23
N ILE A 248 -0.41 -14.97 -17.57
CA ILE A 248 -1.37 -14.04 -16.99
C ILE A 248 -2.55 -13.85 -17.93
N ARG A 249 -3.76 -13.67 -17.37
CA ARG A 249 -4.95 -13.39 -18.15
C ARG A 249 -5.33 -11.92 -18.03
N VAL A 250 -5.08 -11.17 -19.09
CA VAL A 250 -5.40 -9.74 -19.20
C VAL A 250 -6.90 -9.57 -19.49
N PRO A 251 -7.65 -8.81 -18.70
CA PRO A 251 -9.11 -8.66 -18.86
C PRO A 251 -9.45 -7.65 -19.96
N ILE A 252 -9.02 -7.92 -21.20
CA ILE A 252 -9.14 -6.97 -22.33
C ILE A 252 -10.57 -6.51 -22.59
N ARG A 253 -11.57 -7.37 -22.31
CA ARG A 253 -12.99 -7.03 -22.46
C ARG A 253 -13.42 -5.94 -21.51
N GLU A 254 -12.92 -5.94 -20.26
CA GLU A 254 -13.16 -4.87 -19.29
C GLU A 254 -12.59 -3.53 -19.77
N PHE A 255 -11.50 -3.59 -20.52
CA PHE A 255 -10.85 -2.42 -21.13
C PHE A 255 -11.52 -1.97 -22.43
N GLY A 256 -12.48 -2.76 -22.96
CA GLY A 256 -13.14 -2.52 -24.23
C GLY A 256 -12.22 -2.77 -25.43
N ILE A 257 -11.30 -3.71 -25.29
CA ILE A 257 -10.38 -4.15 -26.35
C ILE A 257 -10.92 -5.48 -26.93
N GLY A 258 -11.00 -5.57 -28.23
CA GLY A 258 -11.44 -6.78 -28.93
C GLY A 258 -10.36 -7.88 -28.89
N PRO A 259 -10.75 -9.19 -28.99
CA PRO A 259 -9.80 -10.30 -28.85
C PRO A 259 -8.74 -10.33 -29.97
N GLU A 260 -9.05 -9.78 -31.13
CA GLU A 260 -8.12 -9.69 -32.27
C GLU A 260 -7.36 -8.37 -32.33
N GLN A 261 -7.70 -7.39 -31.49
CA GLN A 261 -7.02 -6.10 -31.45
C GLN A 261 -5.69 -6.23 -30.73
N GLN A 262 -4.68 -5.55 -31.28
CA GLN A 262 -3.45 -5.27 -30.55
C GLN A 262 -3.68 -4.09 -29.58
N TYR A 263 -2.95 -4.08 -28.48
CA TYR A 263 -2.94 -2.98 -27.55
C TYR A 263 -1.53 -2.66 -27.09
N LEU A 264 -1.29 -1.37 -26.86
CA LEU A 264 0.01 -0.89 -26.40
C LEU A 264 0.16 -1.16 -24.91
N VAL A 265 1.28 -1.73 -24.55
CA VAL A 265 1.70 -1.96 -23.17
C VAL A 265 2.97 -1.16 -22.92
N HIS A 266 2.91 -0.29 -21.93
CA HIS A 266 4.06 0.45 -21.44
C HIS A 266 4.42 -0.09 -20.05
N GLU A 267 5.53 -0.83 -19.94
CA GLU A 267 6.08 -1.28 -18.68
C GLU A 267 6.78 -0.10 -17.99
N LEU A 268 6.19 0.38 -16.90
CA LEU A 268 6.52 1.68 -16.32
C LEU A 268 7.80 1.67 -15.46
N ILE A 269 8.26 0.53 -14.97
CA ILE A 269 9.50 0.46 -14.18
C ILE A 269 10.72 0.62 -15.09
N THR A 270 10.75 -0.15 -16.19
CA THR A 270 11.87 -0.20 -17.15
C THR A 270 11.70 0.72 -18.33
N ASP A 271 10.54 1.35 -18.47
CA ASP A 271 10.14 2.24 -19.58
C ASP A 271 10.04 1.56 -20.95
N ASN A 272 9.90 0.24 -20.99
CA ASN A 272 9.77 -0.54 -22.22
C ASN A 272 8.34 -0.48 -22.77
N LYS A 273 8.21 -0.41 -24.11
CA LYS A 273 6.93 -0.40 -24.79
C LYS A 273 6.86 -1.55 -25.80
N PHE A 274 5.74 -2.25 -25.79
CA PHE A 274 5.49 -3.37 -26.70
C PHE A 274 4.00 -3.54 -26.97
N LEU A 275 3.67 -4.38 -27.93
CA LEU A 275 2.29 -4.69 -28.30
C LEU A 275 1.92 -6.08 -27.79
N TRP A 276 0.78 -6.17 -27.11
CA TRP A 276 0.12 -7.43 -26.81
C TRP A 276 -1.10 -7.64 -27.71
N LYS A 277 -1.51 -8.91 -27.88
CA LYS A 277 -2.72 -9.32 -28.55
C LYS A 277 -3.37 -10.46 -27.77
N GLY A 278 -4.69 -10.42 -27.60
CA GLY A 278 -5.44 -11.44 -26.87
C GLY A 278 -5.31 -11.33 -25.35
N GLU A 279 -5.95 -12.25 -24.66
CA GLU A 279 -6.05 -12.24 -23.19
C GLU A 279 -4.84 -12.89 -22.49
N GLU A 280 -4.22 -13.91 -23.09
CA GLU A 280 -3.14 -14.66 -22.46
C GLU A 280 -1.77 -14.12 -22.86
N GLN A 281 -0.97 -13.80 -21.84
CA GLN A 281 0.39 -13.29 -22.02
C GLN A 281 1.34 -14.04 -21.08
N VAL A 282 2.55 -14.34 -21.57
CA VAL A 282 3.60 -14.95 -20.74
C VAL A 282 4.46 -13.83 -20.15
N ILE A 283 4.65 -13.89 -18.84
CA ILE A 283 5.57 -13.00 -18.12
C ILE A 283 6.56 -13.82 -17.31
N ARG A 284 7.77 -13.30 -17.18
CA ARG A 284 8.80 -13.84 -16.29
C ARG A 284 9.35 -12.73 -15.41
N LEU A 285 9.35 -12.95 -14.10
CA LEU A 285 9.86 -12.01 -13.11
C LEU A 285 11.02 -12.65 -12.33
N ASP A 286 12.20 -12.06 -12.48
CA ASP A 286 13.40 -12.47 -11.80
C ASP A 286 13.67 -11.49 -10.64
N PRO A 287 13.59 -11.93 -9.38
CA PRO A 287 13.71 -11.03 -8.22
C PRO A 287 15.11 -10.41 -8.11
N THR A 288 16.14 -11.03 -8.69
CA THR A 288 17.50 -10.47 -8.70
C THR A 288 17.64 -9.28 -9.65
N VAL A 289 16.79 -9.20 -10.67
CA VAL A 289 16.72 -8.12 -11.66
C VAL A 289 15.56 -7.19 -11.32
N GLU A 290 14.32 -7.68 -11.49
CA GLU A 290 13.10 -6.95 -11.21
C GLU A 290 12.00 -7.90 -10.72
N PRO A 291 11.58 -7.81 -9.43
CA PRO A 291 10.54 -8.67 -8.86
C PRO A 291 9.13 -8.32 -9.32
N ALA A 292 8.93 -7.21 -10.00
CA ALA A 292 7.61 -6.74 -10.37
C ALA A 292 7.61 -6.05 -11.74
N ALA A 293 6.44 -6.00 -12.37
CA ALA A 293 6.19 -5.19 -13.56
C ALA A 293 4.88 -4.39 -13.37
N ILE A 294 4.89 -3.14 -13.81
CA ILE A 294 3.73 -2.24 -13.78
C ILE A 294 3.44 -1.80 -15.21
N PHE A 295 2.29 -2.21 -15.72
CA PHE A 295 1.90 -2.00 -17.11
C PHE A 295 0.81 -0.94 -17.21
N ALA A 296 1.06 0.15 -17.92
CA ALA A 296 0.01 1.03 -18.42
C ALA A 296 -0.51 0.48 -19.74
N ILE A 297 -1.83 0.30 -19.83
CA ILE A 297 -2.49 -0.26 -21.01
C ILE A 297 -3.17 0.86 -21.78
N THR A 298 -2.89 0.94 -23.08
CA THR A 298 -3.54 1.89 -23.98
C THR A 298 -4.08 1.14 -25.19
N ARG A 299 -5.29 1.49 -25.62
CA ARG A 299 -5.84 0.96 -26.87
C ARG A 299 -4.93 1.38 -28.02
N TRP A 300 -4.54 0.42 -28.84
CA TRP A 300 -3.87 0.71 -30.11
C TRP A 300 -4.95 1.00 -31.14
N GLY A 301 -5.18 2.29 -31.45
CA GLY A 301 -6.08 2.73 -32.50
C GLY A 301 -5.30 3.58 -33.50
N TYR A 302 -5.62 3.46 -34.80
CA TYR A 302 -5.31 4.52 -35.76
C TYR A 302 -5.86 5.81 -35.16
N LYS A 303 -5.02 6.82 -34.99
CA LYS A 303 -5.55 8.19 -34.88
C LYS A 303 -6.30 8.43 -36.18
N ASP A 304 -7.60 8.62 -36.10
CA ASP A 304 -8.33 9.22 -37.21
C ASP A 304 -7.68 10.58 -37.45
N TYR A 305 -7.03 10.66 -38.62
CA TYR A 305 -6.40 11.91 -39.10
C TYR A 305 -7.44 12.88 -39.65
N ASP A 306 -8.70 12.73 -39.23
CA ASP A 306 -9.81 13.56 -39.66
C ASP A 306 -10.43 14.30 -38.43
N GLU A 307 -9.65 15.20 -37.82
CA GLU A 307 -10.21 16.41 -37.20
C GLU A 307 -9.34 17.60 -37.60
N PRO A 308 -9.98 18.69 -38.15
CA PRO A 308 -9.29 19.82 -38.73
C PRO A 308 -8.63 20.74 -37.67
#